data_c47db12537555b46ea13db8f9769d482
#
_entry.id   c47db12537555b46ea13db8f9769d482
#
_cell.length_a   1.000
_cell.length_b   1.000
_cell.length_c   1.000
_cell.angle_alpha   90.00
_cell.angle_beta   90.00
_cell.angle_gamma   90.00
#
_symmetry.space_group_name_H-M   'P 1'
#
loop_
_entity.id
_entity.type
_entity.pdbx_description
1 polymer ?
#
loop_
_entity_poly.entity_id
_entity_poly.type
_entity_poly.pdbx_seq_one_letter_code
_entity_poly.pdbx_strand_id
1 'polypeptide(L)'
;MTDNKNDPTLASALSDSVRAIDADYTEEMRELRALFEEARLEAEKDEPNDVKLKALLNDANEMARTFATLDPAWGAVQRVARMFGIL
;
A
#
# COMPACT_ATOMS: atom_id res chain seq x y z
N MET A 1 17.08 0.97 -22.51
CA MET A 1 16.51 0.24 -21.36
C MET A 1 15.86 1.21 -20.40
N THR A 2 14.68 0.92 -20.03
CA THR A 2 13.97 1.77 -19.10
C THR A 2 14.31 1.37 -17.69
N ASP A 3 14.67 2.35 -16.91
CA ASP A 3 14.94 2.13 -15.51
C ASP A 3 13.69 2.54 -14.72
N ASN A 4 13.06 1.59 -14.10
CA ASN A 4 11.82 1.83 -13.37
C ASN A 4 12.04 2.18 -11.91
N LYS A 5 13.30 2.37 -11.51
CA LYS A 5 13.57 2.65 -10.11
C LYS A 5 12.92 3.92 -9.62
N ASN A 6 12.80 4.90 -10.51
CA ASN A 6 12.22 6.20 -10.15
C ASN A 6 10.75 6.29 -10.43
N ASP A 7 10.18 5.27 -11.07
CA ASP A 7 8.75 5.26 -11.36
C ASP A 7 7.98 4.83 -10.13
N PRO A 8 6.88 5.50 -9.83
CA PRO A 8 6.05 5.05 -8.72
C PRO A 8 5.43 3.71 -9.06
N THR A 9 5.52 2.77 -8.15
CA THR A 9 4.86 1.48 -8.28
C THR A 9 4.01 1.26 -7.05
N LEU A 10 2.99 0.42 -7.21
CA LEU A 10 2.13 0.11 -6.08
C LEU A 10 2.92 -0.61 -4.98
N ALA A 11 3.78 -1.55 -5.38
CA ALA A 11 4.59 -2.27 -4.40
C ALA A 11 5.52 -1.33 -3.63
N SER A 12 6.12 -0.37 -4.33
CA SER A 12 7.02 0.60 -3.71
C SER A 12 6.25 1.48 -2.72
N ALA A 13 5.07 1.97 -3.12
CA ALA A 13 4.26 2.81 -2.26
C ALA A 13 3.80 2.04 -1.02
N LEU A 14 3.45 0.77 -1.20
CA LEU A 14 3.05 -0.06 -0.07
C LEU A 14 4.22 -0.34 0.88
N SER A 15 5.42 -0.52 0.33
CA SER A 15 6.62 -0.68 1.15
C SER A 15 6.89 0.57 1.99
N ASP A 16 6.69 1.74 1.40
CA ASP A 16 6.84 2.99 2.14
C ASP A 16 5.83 3.10 3.27
N SER A 17 4.61 2.61 3.03
CA SER A 17 3.57 2.60 4.06
C SER A 17 3.94 1.68 5.21
N VAL A 18 4.52 0.51 4.91
CA VAL A 18 4.98 -0.39 5.97
C VAL A 18 6.08 0.28 6.79
N ARG A 19 7.01 0.95 6.13
CA ARG A 19 8.06 1.65 6.86
C ARG A 19 7.51 2.76 7.73
N ALA A 20 6.48 3.46 7.25
CA ALA A 20 5.86 4.52 8.05
C ALA A 20 5.22 3.94 9.31
N ILE A 21 4.59 2.77 9.19
CA ILE A 21 4.04 2.09 10.36
C ILE A 21 5.14 1.68 11.32
N ASP A 22 6.21 1.07 10.79
CA ASP A 22 7.29 0.56 11.64
C ASP A 22 8.01 1.68 12.40
N ALA A 23 8.02 2.88 11.82
CA ALA A 23 8.66 4.03 12.47
C ALA A 23 7.92 4.44 13.76
N ASP A 24 6.64 4.14 13.86
CA ASP A 24 5.83 4.55 15.01
C ASP A 24 4.77 3.48 15.30
N TYR A 25 5.23 2.25 15.39
CA TYR A 25 4.34 1.09 15.48
C TYR A 25 3.55 1.06 16.79
N THR A 26 2.27 0.75 16.67
CA THR A 26 1.42 0.43 17.82
C THR A 26 0.69 -0.87 17.53
N GLU A 27 0.18 -1.52 18.57
CA GLU A 27 -0.59 -2.76 18.42
C GLU A 27 -1.82 -2.56 17.55
N GLU A 28 -2.41 -1.38 17.59
CA GLU A 28 -3.59 -1.09 16.78
C GLU A 28 -3.28 -1.10 15.28
N MET A 29 -2.01 -0.92 14.93
CA MET A 29 -1.60 -0.92 13.52
C MET A 29 -1.28 -2.30 12.98
N ARG A 30 -1.31 -3.33 13.82
CA ARG A 30 -0.85 -4.67 13.43
C ARG A 30 -1.62 -5.21 12.22
N GLU A 31 -2.94 -5.11 12.26
CA GLU A 31 -3.75 -5.62 11.16
C GLU A 31 -3.52 -4.81 9.88
N LEU A 32 -3.40 -3.50 10.02
CA LEU A 32 -3.14 -2.64 8.88
C LEU A 32 -1.80 -2.97 8.24
N ARG A 33 -0.77 -3.19 9.08
CA ARG A 33 0.53 -3.56 8.56
C ARG A 33 0.45 -4.89 7.79
N ALA A 34 -0.30 -5.84 8.31
CA ALA A 34 -0.47 -7.12 7.62
C ALA A 34 -1.15 -6.94 6.27
N LEU A 35 -2.15 -6.07 6.19
CA LEU A 35 -2.82 -5.78 4.92
C LEU A 35 -1.87 -5.15 3.92
N PHE A 36 -1.04 -4.20 4.37
CA PHE A 36 -0.05 -3.58 3.50
C PHE A 36 0.95 -4.59 2.97
N GLU A 37 1.42 -5.50 3.85
CA GLU A 37 2.37 -6.52 3.43
C GLU A 37 1.74 -7.49 2.43
N GLU A 38 0.51 -7.90 2.69
CA GLU A 38 -0.17 -8.81 1.78
C GLU A 38 -0.41 -8.15 0.44
N ALA A 39 -0.82 -6.89 0.44
CA ALA A 39 -1.02 -6.16 -0.81
C ALA A 39 0.31 -5.98 -1.55
N ARG A 40 1.39 -5.71 -0.82
CA ARG A 40 2.70 -5.56 -1.45
C ARG A 40 3.13 -6.85 -2.14
N LEU A 41 2.96 -7.98 -1.46
CA LEU A 41 3.32 -9.26 -2.05
C LEU A 41 2.50 -9.55 -3.29
N GLU A 42 1.21 -9.23 -3.26
CA GLU A 42 0.37 -9.41 -4.44
C GLU A 42 0.81 -8.50 -5.59
N ALA A 43 1.13 -7.25 -5.27
CA ALA A 43 1.54 -6.29 -6.28
C ALA A 43 2.87 -6.64 -6.93
N GLU A 44 3.71 -7.43 -6.24
CA GLU A 44 5.01 -7.82 -6.76
C GLU A 44 4.96 -9.04 -7.67
N LYS A 45 3.83 -9.71 -7.75
CA LYS A 45 3.68 -10.88 -8.63
C LYS A 45 3.76 -10.45 -10.09
N ASP A 46 4.17 -11.39 -10.95
CA ASP A 46 4.20 -11.12 -12.39
C ASP A 46 2.82 -10.77 -12.92
N GLU A 47 1.79 -11.43 -12.41
CA GLU A 47 0.41 -11.16 -12.79
C GLU A 47 -0.42 -10.92 -11.55
N PRO A 48 -0.36 -9.71 -11.00
CA PRO A 48 -1.13 -9.41 -9.79
C PRO A 48 -2.62 -9.56 -10.03
N ASN A 49 -3.32 -10.04 -9.01
CA ASN A 49 -4.76 -10.16 -9.05
C ASN A 49 -5.38 -8.82 -8.64
N ASP A 50 -5.92 -8.10 -9.61
CA ASP A 50 -6.47 -6.76 -9.35
C ASP A 50 -7.66 -6.79 -8.41
N VAL A 51 -8.49 -7.83 -8.48
CA VAL A 51 -9.64 -7.95 -7.58
C VAL A 51 -9.16 -8.10 -6.14
N LYS A 52 -8.15 -8.93 -5.94
CA LYS A 52 -7.59 -9.13 -4.60
C LYS A 52 -6.93 -7.85 -4.09
N LEU A 53 -6.16 -7.17 -4.95
CA LEU A 53 -5.54 -5.92 -4.58
C LEU A 53 -6.57 -4.88 -4.19
N LYS A 54 -7.64 -4.76 -4.96
CA LYS A 54 -8.70 -3.80 -4.67
C LYS A 54 -9.33 -4.10 -3.31
N ALA A 55 -9.60 -5.35 -3.02
CA ALA A 55 -10.18 -5.74 -1.74
C ALA A 55 -9.25 -5.41 -0.59
N LEU A 56 -7.95 -5.74 -0.73
CA LEU A 56 -6.97 -5.45 0.31
C LEU A 56 -6.83 -3.95 0.55
N LEU A 57 -6.79 -3.17 -0.53
CA LEU A 57 -6.63 -1.73 -0.42
C LEU A 57 -7.88 -1.06 0.16
N ASN A 58 -9.07 -1.57 -0.16
CA ASN A 58 -10.29 -1.05 0.44
C ASN A 58 -10.31 -1.31 1.95
N ASP A 59 -9.93 -2.52 2.36
CA ASP A 59 -9.85 -2.82 3.79
C ASP A 59 -8.81 -1.95 4.48
N ALA A 60 -7.64 -1.78 3.84
CA ALA A 60 -6.59 -0.96 4.40
C ALA A 60 -7.02 0.50 4.51
N ASN A 61 -7.80 0.98 3.53
CA ASN A 61 -8.27 2.37 3.56
C ASN A 61 -9.13 2.65 4.78
N GLU A 62 -10.00 1.71 5.13
CA GLU A 62 -10.83 1.89 6.31
C GLU A 62 -9.99 2.03 7.57
N MET A 63 -8.96 1.21 7.68
CA MET A 63 -8.08 1.25 8.86
C MET A 63 -7.14 2.45 8.84
N ALA A 64 -6.57 2.76 7.67
CA ALA A 64 -5.58 3.82 7.57
C ALA A 64 -6.15 5.18 7.95
N ARG A 65 -7.45 5.38 7.74
CA ARG A 65 -8.09 6.65 8.03
C ARG A 65 -8.05 7.01 9.51
N THR A 66 -7.84 6.02 10.37
CA THR A 66 -7.77 6.29 11.81
C THR A 66 -6.37 6.68 12.27
N PHE A 67 -5.38 6.64 11.39
CA PHE A 67 -3.99 6.93 11.74
C PHE A 67 -3.48 8.08 10.89
N ALA A 68 -3.65 9.30 11.40
CA ALA A 68 -3.29 10.50 10.65
C ALA A 68 -1.80 10.53 10.25
N THR A 69 -0.94 9.91 11.06
CA THR A 69 0.49 9.88 10.76
C THR A 69 0.81 9.12 9.48
N LEU A 70 -0.13 8.31 9.00
CA LEU A 70 0.06 7.53 7.78
C LEU A 70 -0.44 8.25 6.53
N ASP A 71 -1.07 9.43 6.68
CA ASP A 71 -1.69 10.13 5.56
C ASP A 71 -0.75 10.32 4.37
N PRO A 72 0.48 10.80 4.55
CA PRO A 72 1.35 11.00 3.37
C PRO A 72 1.66 9.70 2.64
N ALA A 73 1.98 8.64 3.38
CA ALA A 73 2.32 7.36 2.75
C ALA A 73 1.08 6.73 2.12
N TRP A 74 -0.05 6.76 2.81
CA TRP A 74 -1.29 6.20 2.28
C TRP A 74 -1.77 6.99 1.07
N GLY A 75 -1.62 8.32 1.08
CA GLY A 75 -1.96 9.14 -0.07
C GLY A 75 -1.17 8.74 -1.31
N ALA A 76 0.09 8.38 -1.15
CA ALA A 76 0.90 7.91 -2.26
C ALA A 76 0.36 6.58 -2.81
N VAL A 77 -0.03 5.66 -1.92
CA VAL A 77 -0.63 4.39 -2.36
C VAL A 77 -1.90 4.65 -3.16
N GLN A 78 -2.76 5.53 -2.68
CA GLN A 78 -4.00 5.85 -3.37
C GLN A 78 -3.75 6.41 -4.76
N ARG A 79 -2.78 7.33 -4.89
CA ARG A 79 -2.47 7.92 -6.19
C ARG A 79 -2.00 6.86 -7.18
N VAL A 80 -1.10 5.99 -6.74
CA VAL A 80 -0.58 4.95 -7.63
C VAL A 80 -1.68 3.97 -8.00
N ALA A 81 -2.50 3.58 -7.03
CA ALA A 81 -3.58 2.64 -7.30
C ALA A 81 -4.58 3.21 -8.32
N ARG A 82 -4.85 4.52 -8.24
CA ARG A 82 -5.73 5.16 -9.22
C ARG A 82 -5.10 5.20 -10.60
N MET A 83 -3.79 5.41 -10.67
CA MET A 83 -3.09 5.41 -11.96
C MET A 83 -3.25 4.08 -12.68
N PHE A 84 -3.33 2.99 -11.94
CA PHE A 84 -3.48 1.65 -12.53
C PHE A 84 -4.92 1.17 -12.56
N GLY A 85 -5.87 2.02 -12.21
CA GLY A 85 -7.29 1.65 -12.26
C GLY A 85 -7.73 0.69 -11.18
N ILE A 86 -6.96 0.55 -10.10
CA ILE A 86 -7.29 -0.38 -9.02
C ILE A 86 -8.27 0.25 -8.03
N LEU A 87 -8.17 1.55 -7.83
CA LEU A 87 -9.10 2.29 -6.96
C LEU A 87 -9.90 3.30 -7.73
#